data_884595c0be14451ab5261220929ce2e6
#
_entry.id   884595c0be14451ab5261220929ce2e6
#
_cell.length_a   1.000
_cell.length_b   1.000
_cell.length_c   1.000
_cell.angle_alpha   90.00
_cell.angle_beta   90.00
_cell.angle_gamma   90.00
#
_symmetry.space_group_name_H-M   'P 1'
#
loop_
_entity.id
_entity.type
_entity.pdbx_description
1 polymer ?
#
loop_
_entity_poly.entity_id
_entity_poly.type
_entity_poly.pdbx_seq_one_letter_code
_entity_poly.pdbx_strand_id
1 'polypeptide(L)'
;MDASELIDNRIAELDDWRGKMLARLRRLILEAAPGITEEWKWDTPVWSSNGNVVAIGAFQDHVKMNFFYGALLGDHHLFNAGLDAKTTRAIDIFEGDKIDEAALKDLIRAAVELNNSKPKTAKKTTKPSSAKKSISMKKSKTAKRA
;
A
#
# COMPACT_ATOMS: atom_id res chain seq x y z
N MET A 1 1.76 8.69 -19.82
CA MET A 1 2.10 7.36 -19.29
C MET A 1 1.08 6.92 -18.29
N ASP A 2 0.64 5.68 -18.37
CA ASP A 2 -0.25 5.16 -17.34
C ASP A 2 0.58 4.69 -16.13
N ALA A 3 -0.13 4.29 -15.07
CA ALA A 3 0.52 3.92 -13.82
C ALA A 3 1.47 2.73 -14.01
N SER A 4 1.06 1.72 -14.78
CA SER A 4 1.90 0.54 -14.99
C SER A 4 3.22 0.90 -15.66
N GLU A 5 3.19 1.82 -16.62
CA GLU A 5 4.40 2.29 -17.29
C GLU A 5 5.31 3.07 -16.35
N LEU A 6 4.73 3.91 -15.49
CA LEU A 6 5.50 4.66 -14.51
C LEU A 6 6.17 3.72 -13.51
N ILE A 7 5.47 2.66 -13.12
CA ILE A 7 6.03 1.63 -12.23
C ILE A 7 7.16 0.89 -12.92
N ASP A 8 6.96 0.48 -14.19
CA ASP A 8 8.00 -0.18 -14.98
C ASP A 8 9.26 0.69 -15.02
N ASN A 9 9.10 1.99 -15.27
CA ASN A 9 10.22 2.90 -15.36
C ASN A 9 10.94 3.06 -14.03
N ARG A 10 10.19 3.15 -12.92
CA ARG A 10 10.79 3.26 -11.59
C ARG A 10 11.63 2.02 -11.28
N ILE A 11 11.13 0.84 -11.60
CA ILE A 11 11.87 -0.40 -11.39
C ILE A 11 13.14 -0.43 -12.24
N ALA A 12 13.03 0.01 -13.50
CA ALA A 12 14.16 0.01 -14.42
C ALA A 12 15.26 0.98 -14.02
N GLU A 13 14.89 2.09 -13.35
CA GLU A 13 15.86 3.07 -12.88
C GLU A 13 16.77 2.52 -11.76
N LEU A 14 16.34 1.49 -11.08
CA LEU A 14 17.09 0.90 -9.97
C LEU A 14 17.79 -0.35 -10.49
N ASP A 15 19.08 -0.21 -10.81
CA ASP A 15 19.85 -1.29 -11.44
C ASP A 15 20.58 -2.17 -10.44
N ASP A 16 20.15 -2.14 -9.18
CA ASP A 16 20.70 -2.99 -8.12
C ASP A 16 19.58 -3.88 -7.54
N TRP A 17 19.85 -4.48 -6.38
CA TRP A 17 18.92 -5.41 -5.73
C TRP A 17 17.55 -4.78 -5.46
N ARG A 18 17.50 -3.44 -5.28
CA ARG A 18 16.24 -2.76 -4.97
C ARG A 18 15.25 -2.85 -6.13
N GLY A 19 15.74 -2.69 -7.36
CA GLY A 19 14.89 -2.84 -8.53
C GLY A 19 14.31 -4.24 -8.64
N LYS A 20 15.14 -5.25 -8.42
CA LYS A 20 14.69 -6.64 -8.44
C LYS A 20 13.67 -6.91 -7.34
N MET A 21 13.88 -6.33 -6.17
CA MET A 21 12.94 -6.49 -5.05
C MET A 21 11.60 -5.83 -5.35
N LEU A 22 11.62 -4.62 -5.91
CA LEU A 22 10.36 -3.95 -6.28
C LEU A 22 9.59 -4.77 -7.32
N ALA A 23 10.30 -5.32 -8.31
CA ALA A 23 9.67 -6.18 -9.32
C ALA A 23 9.03 -7.42 -8.67
N ARG A 24 9.73 -8.01 -7.72
CA ARG A 24 9.24 -9.18 -7.00
C ARG A 24 7.99 -8.85 -6.18
N LEU A 25 8.02 -7.74 -5.44
CA LEU A 25 6.87 -7.33 -4.64
C LEU A 25 5.66 -7.02 -5.52
N ARG A 26 5.90 -6.35 -6.66
CA ARG A 26 4.82 -6.08 -7.63
C ARG A 26 4.19 -7.39 -8.10
N ARG A 27 5.00 -8.37 -8.45
CA ARG A 27 4.51 -9.67 -8.89
C ARG A 27 3.67 -10.33 -7.81
N LEU A 28 4.13 -10.30 -6.57
CA LEU A 28 3.40 -10.92 -5.45
C LEU A 28 2.07 -10.24 -5.20
N ILE A 29 2.03 -8.91 -5.32
CA ILE A 29 0.78 -8.14 -5.16
C ILE A 29 -0.22 -8.56 -6.24
N LEU A 30 0.23 -8.63 -7.48
CA LEU A 30 -0.66 -8.97 -8.60
C LEU A 30 -1.11 -10.42 -8.55
N GLU A 31 -0.25 -11.32 -8.05
CA GLU A 31 -0.63 -12.72 -7.86
C GLU A 31 -1.64 -12.89 -6.73
N ALA A 32 -1.46 -12.16 -5.64
CA ALA A 32 -2.34 -12.24 -4.49
C ALA A 32 -3.70 -11.62 -4.76
N ALA A 33 -3.73 -10.56 -5.57
CA ALA A 33 -4.95 -9.80 -5.85
C ALA A 33 -5.02 -9.44 -7.33
N PRO A 34 -5.39 -10.39 -8.21
CA PRO A 34 -5.33 -10.15 -9.67
C PRO A 34 -6.18 -8.98 -10.15
N GLY A 35 -7.24 -8.62 -9.41
CA GLY A 35 -8.11 -7.52 -9.80
C GLY A 35 -7.72 -6.17 -9.21
N ILE A 36 -6.59 -6.09 -8.51
CA ILE A 36 -6.17 -4.85 -7.86
C ILE A 36 -5.73 -3.81 -8.90
N THR A 37 -5.97 -2.54 -8.62
CA THR A 37 -5.65 -1.45 -9.54
C THR A 37 -4.27 -0.90 -9.23
N GLU A 38 -3.41 -0.82 -10.25
CA GLU A 38 -2.11 -0.16 -10.12
C GLU A 38 -2.29 1.34 -10.33
N GLU A 39 -1.73 2.14 -9.41
CA GLU A 39 -1.82 3.59 -9.48
C GLU A 39 -0.46 4.22 -9.23
N TRP A 40 -0.35 5.50 -9.55
CA TRP A 40 0.86 6.29 -9.31
C TRP A 40 0.44 7.51 -8.53
N LYS A 41 0.81 7.56 -7.24
CA LYS A 41 0.43 8.64 -6.34
C LYS A 41 1.65 9.08 -5.54
N TRP A 42 1.77 10.37 -5.34
CA TRP A 42 2.89 10.92 -4.55
C TRP A 42 4.24 10.44 -5.06
N ASP A 43 4.36 10.34 -6.39
CA ASP A 43 5.58 9.86 -7.05
C ASP A 43 5.93 8.43 -6.62
N THR A 44 4.93 7.60 -6.37
CA THR A 44 5.09 6.27 -5.77
C THR A 44 4.13 5.25 -6.37
N PRO A 45 4.58 4.01 -6.59
CA PRO A 45 3.66 2.93 -6.95
C PRO A 45 2.70 2.62 -5.81
N VAL A 46 1.40 2.61 -6.11
CA VAL A 46 0.34 2.31 -5.15
C VAL A 46 -0.62 1.31 -5.78
N TRP A 47 -1.12 0.39 -4.98
CA TRP A 47 -2.16 -0.55 -5.41
C TRP A 47 -3.40 -0.31 -4.58
N SER A 48 -4.55 -0.25 -5.25
CA SER A 48 -5.80 0.09 -4.60
C SER A 48 -6.91 -0.88 -4.96
N SER A 49 -7.81 -1.08 -4.01
CA SER A 49 -9.04 -1.84 -4.16
C SER A 49 -9.99 -1.28 -3.11
N ASN A 50 -10.97 -0.52 -3.55
CA ASN A 50 -11.87 0.23 -2.66
C ASN A 50 -11.06 1.13 -1.71
N GLY A 51 -10.11 1.86 -2.28
CA GLY A 51 -9.17 2.71 -1.56
C GLY A 51 -7.76 2.13 -1.57
N ASN A 52 -6.80 2.90 -1.09
CA ASN A 52 -5.41 2.49 -1.09
C ASN A 52 -5.20 1.26 -0.21
N VAL A 53 -4.46 0.30 -0.72
CA VAL A 53 -4.12 -0.93 0.00
C VAL A 53 -2.65 -0.93 0.41
N VAL A 54 -1.77 -0.80 -0.56
CA VAL A 54 -0.34 -0.95 -0.33
C VAL A 54 0.45 -0.06 -1.29
N ALA A 55 1.60 0.43 -0.82
CA ALA A 55 2.55 1.16 -1.64
C ALA A 55 3.94 0.57 -1.43
N ILE A 56 4.81 0.68 -2.43
CA ILE A 56 6.19 0.25 -2.30
C ILE A 56 7.12 1.37 -2.72
N GLY A 57 8.30 1.42 -2.11
CA GLY A 57 9.31 2.41 -2.45
C GLY A 57 10.70 1.92 -2.12
N ALA A 58 11.69 2.52 -2.78
CA ALA A 58 13.08 2.20 -2.54
C ALA A 58 13.76 3.38 -1.86
N PHE A 59 14.52 3.06 -0.82
CA PHE A 59 15.37 4.01 -0.10
C PHE A 59 16.83 3.63 -0.34
N GLN A 60 17.73 4.34 0.29
CA GLN A 60 19.15 4.13 0.02
C GLN A 60 19.61 2.70 0.33
N ASP A 61 19.14 2.14 1.44
CA ASP A 61 19.61 0.84 1.93
C ASP A 61 18.51 -0.17 2.14
N HIS A 62 17.28 0.14 1.76
CA HIS A 62 16.17 -0.80 1.94
C HIS A 62 15.01 -0.48 1.01
N VAL A 63 14.10 -1.44 0.90
CA VAL A 63 12.84 -1.29 0.21
C VAL A 63 11.74 -1.34 1.27
N LYS A 64 10.75 -0.45 1.15
CA LYS A 64 9.65 -0.40 2.10
C LYS A 64 8.35 -0.77 1.40
N MET A 65 7.59 -1.65 2.05
CA MET A 65 6.24 -2.00 1.62
C MET A 65 5.28 -1.52 2.69
N ASN A 66 4.45 -0.54 2.36
CA ASN A 66 3.59 0.14 3.33
C ASN A 66 2.12 -0.26 3.12
N PHE A 67 1.50 -0.77 4.17
CA PHE A 67 0.08 -1.14 4.17
C PHE A 67 -0.70 0.01 4.82
N PHE A 68 -1.55 0.67 4.04
CA PHE A 68 -2.25 1.89 4.50
C PHE A 68 -3.12 1.64 5.72
N TYR A 69 -3.70 0.45 5.85
CA TYR A 69 -4.54 0.11 7.01
C TYR A 69 -3.99 -1.11 7.74
N GLY A 70 -2.67 -1.26 7.71
CA GLY A 70 -2.02 -2.42 8.32
C GLY A 70 -2.31 -2.58 9.80
N ALA A 71 -2.50 -1.46 10.52
CA ALA A 71 -2.81 -1.51 11.95
C ALA A 71 -4.12 -2.26 12.23
N LEU A 72 -5.05 -2.21 11.29
CA LEU A 72 -6.35 -2.89 11.45
C LEU A 72 -6.27 -4.38 11.16
N LEU A 73 -5.14 -4.84 10.63
CA LEU A 73 -4.92 -6.27 10.37
C LEU A 73 -4.34 -7.00 11.59
N GLY A 74 -4.09 -6.26 12.68
CA GLY A 74 -3.55 -6.83 13.91
C GLY A 74 -2.03 -6.95 13.86
N ASP A 75 -1.49 -7.65 14.83
CA ASP A 75 -0.04 -7.84 14.95
C ASP A 75 0.39 -8.97 14.04
N HIS A 76 0.91 -8.62 12.86
CA HIS A 76 1.42 -9.62 11.93
C HIS A 76 2.94 -9.65 12.02
N HIS A 77 3.52 -10.85 12.03
CA HIS A 77 4.96 -11.02 12.22
C HIS A 77 5.80 -10.38 11.11
N LEU A 78 5.22 -10.13 9.93
CA LEU A 78 5.94 -9.48 8.85
C LEU A 78 6.12 -7.98 9.07
N PHE A 79 5.24 -7.33 9.84
CA PHE A 79 5.38 -5.89 10.08
C PHE A 79 6.56 -5.60 11.00
N ASN A 80 7.50 -4.81 10.51
CA ASN A 80 8.69 -4.44 11.29
C ASN A 80 8.98 -2.94 11.27
N ALA A 81 8.05 -2.14 10.74
CA ALA A 81 8.22 -0.69 10.66
C ALA A 81 6.86 -0.01 10.80
N GLY A 82 6.89 1.25 11.23
CA GLY A 82 5.66 2.02 11.40
C GLY A 82 4.76 1.51 12.50
N LEU A 83 5.32 0.81 13.49
CA LEU A 83 4.53 0.10 14.49
C LEU A 83 3.77 1.02 15.43
N ASP A 84 4.15 2.29 15.50
CA ASP A 84 3.47 3.30 16.33
C ASP A 84 2.45 4.13 15.58
N ALA A 85 2.32 3.92 14.27
CA ALA A 85 1.36 4.67 13.47
C ALA A 85 -0.08 4.23 13.79
N LYS A 86 -1.02 5.14 13.60
CA LYS A 86 -2.43 4.86 13.94
C LYS A 86 -3.07 3.87 12.98
N THR A 87 -2.76 3.96 11.69
CA THR A 87 -3.41 3.13 10.67
C THR A 87 -2.44 2.33 9.84
N THR A 88 -1.25 2.85 9.57
CA THR A 88 -0.32 2.19 8.67
C THR A 88 0.57 1.20 9.42
N ARG A 89 1.05 0.21 8.68
CA ARG A 89 2.15 -0.68 9.11
C ARG A 89 3.00 -0.95 7.90
N ALA A 90 4.26 -1.21 8.10
CA ALA A 90 5.18 -1.37 6.99
C ALA A 90 6.13 -2.54 7.21
N ILE A 91 6.72 -2.99 6.10
CA ILE A 91 7.75 -4.00 6.09
C ILE A 91 8.97 -3.36 5.44
N ASP A 92 10.07 -3.25 6.20
CA ASP A 92 11.34 -2.81 5.66
C ASP A 92 12.13 -4.06 5.26
N ILE A 93 12.59 -4.07 4.01
CA ILE A 93 13.30 -5.22 3.43
C ILE A 93 14.69 -4.75 3.05
N PHE A 94 15.70 -5.47 3.54
CA PHE A 94 17.11 -5.16 3.28
C PHE A 94 17.68 -6.17 2.31
N GLU A 95 18.82 -5.85 1.72
CA GLU A 95 19.48 -6.74 0.78
C GLU A 95 19.77 -8.08 1.45
N GLY A 96 19.42 -9.17 0.77
CA GLY A 96 19.64 -10.51 1.30
C GLY A 96 18.53 -11.05 2.18
N ASP A 97 17.54 -10.21 2.53
CA ASP A 97 16.40 -10.67 3.32
C ASP A 97 15.62 -11.72 2.54
N LYS A 98 15.16 -12.73 3.25
CA LYS A 98 14.32 -13.77 2.67
C LYS A 98 12.86 -13.36 2.82
N ILE A 99 12.10 -13.53 1.74
CA ILE A 99 10.69 -13.18 1.72
C ILE A 99 9.87 -14.47 1.85
N ASP A 100 9.02 -14.51 2.88
CA ASP A 100 8.01 -15.57 2.98
C ASP A 100 6.85 -15.18 2.05
N GLU A 101 6.96 -15.63 0.80
CA GLU A 101 6.01 -15.21 -0.24
C GLU A 101 4.57 -15.65 0.07
N ALA A 102 4.40 -16.82 0.64
CA ALA A 102 3.06 -17.32 0.99
C ALA A 102 2.42 -16.43 2.06
N ALA A 103 3.17 -16.13 3.12
CA ALA A 103 2.66 -15.27 4.19
C ALA A 103 2.39 -13.86 3.69
N LEU A 104 3.26 -13.34 2.82
CA LEU A 104 3.07 -12.00 2.27
C LEU A 104 1.83 -11.93 1.38
N LYS A 105 1.61 -12.93 0.53
CA LYS A 105 0.41 -12.97 -0.30
C LYS A 105 -0.86 -13.05 0.55
N ASP A 106 -0.83 -13.84 1.62
CA ASP A 106 -1.98 -13.91 2.54
C ASP A 106 -2.25 -12.55 3.19
N LEU A 107 -1.20 -11.84 3.57
CA LEU A 107 -1.33 -10.52 4.18
C LEU A 107 -1.92 -9.52 3.18
N ILE A 108 -1.48 -9.57 1.92
CA ILE A 108 -2.03 -8.71 0.86
C ILE A 108 -3.51 -9.01 0.66
N ARG A 109 -3.89 -10.29 0.60
CA ARG A 109 -5.30 -10.67 0.46
C ARG A 109 -6.13 -10.16 1.62
N ALA A 110 -5.62 -10.28 2.84
CA ALA A 110 -6.31 -9.77 4.03
C ALA A 110 -6.51 -8.26 3.95
N ALA A 111 -5.50 -7.53 3.46
CA ALA A 111 -5.60 -6.08 3.31
C ALA A 111 -6.65 -5.70 2.26
N VAL A 112 -6.71 -6.43 1.16
CA VAL A 112 -7.73 -6.20 0.13
C VAL A 112 -9.12 -6.48 0.68
N GLU A 113 -9.29 -7.58 1.40
CA GLU A 113 -10.58 -7.93 2.01
C GLU A 113 -11.02 -6.87 3.00
N LEU A 114 -10.10 -6.36 3.80
CA LEU A 114 -10.42 -5.30 4.75
C LEU A 114 -10.99 -4.09 4.04
N ASN A 115 -10.33 -3.65 2.97
CA ASN A 115 -10.82 -2.50 2.20
C ASN A 115 -12.18 -2.76 1.58
N ASN A 116 -12.39 -3.97 1.05
CA ASN A 116 -13.65 -4.30 0.38
C ASN A 116 -14.80 -4.56 1.34
N SER A 117 -14.51 -4.80 2.61
CA SER A 117 -15.55 -4.97 3.62
C SER A 117 -16.06 -3.65 4.18
N LYS A 118 -15.40 -2.51 3.85
CA LYS A 118 -15.81 -1.19 4.32
C LYS A 118 -16.99 -0.68 3.50
N PRO A 119 -17.94 0.12 4.10
CA PRO A 119 -18.97 0.81 3.33
C PRO A 119 -18.30 1.77 2.34
N LYS A 120 -18.82 1.84 1.19
CA LYS A 120 -18.33 2.86 0.26
C LYS A 120 -18.85 4.21 0.66
N THR A 121 -18.77 5.15 0.98
CA THR A 121 -19.04 6.34 1.44
C THR A 121 -19.17 7.08 1.31
N ALA A 122 -19.30 6.82 1.71
CA ALA A 122 -19.51 7.27 1.92
C ALA A 122 -19.28 8.19 1.86
N LYS A 123 -19.04 8.11 1.58
CA LYS A 123 -18.97 8.51 1.61
C LYS A 123 -18.93 9.21 1.44
N LYS A 124 -19.02 9.56 1.26
CA LYS A 124 -19.36 9.74 1.20
C LYS A 124 -19.47 10.25 1.15
N THR A 125 -19.54 10.71 1.10
CA THR A 125 -19.99 10.83 1.09
C THR A 125 -19.65 11.37 1.12
N THR A 126 -19.73 11.80 1.02
CA THR A 126 -19.78 11.93 1.05
C THR A 126 -19.14 12.45 1.07
N LYS A 127 -19.47 12.65 0.76
CA LYS A 127 -19.23 12.81 0.80
C LYS A 127 -18.70 13.22 1.05
N PRO A 128 -18.59 13.95 1.10
CA PRO A 128 -18.30 13.95 1.33
C PRO A 128 -17.52 14.30 1.55
N SER A 129 -17.59 14.70 1.79
CA SER A 129 -17.29 14.63 2.14
C SER A 129 -16.45 14.92 2.39
N SER A 130 -16.51 15.34 2.62
CA SER A 130 -16.15 15.18 2.95
C SER A 130 -15.45 15.26 3.26
N ALA A 131 -15.42 15.85 3.61
CA ALA A 131 -15.22 15.48 3.99
C ALA A 131 -14.49 15.64 4.33
N LYS A 132 -14.84 15.41 4.27
CA LYS A 132 -14.38 15.35 4.55
C LYS A 132 -13.75 15.32 4.90
N LYS A 133 -13.89 15.60 5.02
CA LYS A 133 -13.58 15.42 5.24
C LYS A 133 -12.99 15.23 5.46
N SER A 134 -13.32 15.48 5.54
CA SER A 134 -13.09 15.19 5.69
C SER A 134 -12.38 15.04 5.85
N ILE A 135 -12.68 15.18 5.87
CA ILE A 135 -12.34 15.02 5.97
C ILE A 135 -11.76 14.98 6.00
N SER A 136 -12.22 15.18 6.25
CA SER A 136 -12.02 15.05 6.26
C SER A 136 -11.36 15.04 6.31
N MET A 137 -11.80 15.12 6.42
CA MET A 137 -11.54 15.13 6.39
C MET A 137 -11.11 15.19 6.44
N LYS A 138 -11.20 15.36 6.69
CA LYS A 138 -11.06 15.42 6.62
C LYS A 138 -10.71 15.48 6.72
N LYS A 139 -10.98 15.53 6.96
CA LYS A 139 -10.87 15.59 6.89
C LYS A 139 -10.57 15.61 7.03
N SER A 140 -10.78 15.74 7.32
CA SER A 140 -10.73 15.63 7.29
C SER A 140 -10.26 15.70 7.23
N LYS A 141 -10.72 15.66 7.52
CA LYS A 141 -10.59 15.70 7.33
C LYS A 141 -10.38 15.74 7.39
N THR A 142 -10.45 15.78 7.73
CA THR A 142 -10.51 15.77 7.59
C THR A 142 -10.28 15.74 7.59
N ALA A 143 -10.36 16.38 8.04
CA ALA A 143 -10.58 16.05 7.98
C ALA A 143 -10.23 15.96 7.97
N LYS A 144 -10.69 15.63 8.02
CA LYS A 144 -10.62 15.48 7.82
C LYS A 144 -10.32 15.37 7.86
N ARG A 145 -10.39 15.56 8.27
CA ARG A 145 -10.49 15.55 8.07
C ARG A 145 -10.35 15.45 8.16
N ALA A 146 -10.56 15.58 8.36
CA ALA A 146 -10.99 15.54 8.35
C ALA A 146 -10.60 15.26 8.18
#